data_7506ad0adc6c91c0ba9eb00d2256504e
#
_entry.id   7506ad0adc6c91c0ba9eb00d2256504e
#
_cell.length_a   1.000
_cell.length_b   1.000
_cell.length_c   1.000
_cell.angle_alpha   90.00
_cell.angle_beta   90.00
_cell.angle_gamma   90.00
#
_symmetry.space_group_name_H-M   'P 1'
#
loop_
_entity.id
_entity.type
_entity.pdbx_description
1 polymer ?
#
loop_
_entity_poly.entity_id
_entity_poly.type
_entity_poly.pdbx_seq_one_letter_code
_entity_poly.pdbx_strand_id
1 'polypeptide(L)'
;MKTAVIIGGGLGGLFTGAILSKEGFKVTVLEKNTTAGGGLQNFNRFGMKFDTGMHVIGGMHRGGNIYRICKYLGIIDKVSLKEVDNNCTDSLYFSEDKTTYCIGKGKEGFIDSLSEHFPEERDNLKKYVDAVLGLTEEVNLFHLRPSSDIFPSHSTDFFLAADAFIAKYITNPKLRSVVAYMNPLYGGVGDESPAYIHAIISSLYLQGTYRFVGGSDSFADLLVSVIEANGGTVNVNEGVEWVEVNNRHVDCVRSCKGNSYKADYFISAIHPCTLFTLMPENAFPKAYRTRLNSIPNSYSAFSVYIKLKPNAFPYINHSEYYMTKYDEIWNFGKPSKAWPLGFLFMTPPEINQGKYADKALITSPMLFEDVIKWEDTTVGKRGVDYETWKDEKTQHLLNRVEELHPGFTACVDKINAASPLTIRDYYGTKEGSMCGFSKDYKNIPLSQVPVVTKVDNLILTGQNNSLPGFCGVPLTAINTAEAILGRNYILHRINEITND
;
A
#
# COMPACT_ATOMS: atom_id res chain seq x y z
N MET A 1 -32.69 6.81 8.21
CA MET A 1 -31.37 6.76 7.54
C MET A 1 -30.41 6.07 8.50
N LYS A 2 -29.75 4.99 8.07
CA LYS A 2 -28.76 4.30 8.90
C LYS A 2 -27.51 5.17 9.09
N THR A 3 -26.81 4.97 10.20
CA THR A 3 -25.64 5.74 10.58
C THR A 3 -24.40 4.85 10.69
N ALA A 4 -23.24 5.38 10.33
CA ALA A 4 -21.97 4.67 10.47
C ALA A 4 -20.88 5.61 11.00
N VAL A 5 -20.12 5.15 12.00
CA VAL A 5 -18.92 5.83 12.50
C VAL A 5 -17.71 5.04 12.10
N ILE A 6 -16.73 5.69 11.49
CA ILE A 6 -15.50 5.09 11.00
C ILE A 6 -14.33 5.59 11.82
N ILE A 7 -13.57 4.66 12.41
CA ILE A 7 -12.40 4.91 13.23
C ILE A 7 -11.16 4.83 12.32
N GLY A 8 -10.58 5.99 11.99
CA GLY A 8 -9.43 6.16 11.11
C GLY A 8 -9.81 6.60 9.69
N GLY A 9 -9.29 7.77 9.29
CA GLY A 9 -9.47 8.39 7.99
C GLY A 9 -8.39 8.02 6.95
N GLY A 10 -7.79 6.84 7.05
CA GLY A 10 -6.91 6.31 6.02
C GLY A 10 -7.68 5.81 4.80
N LEU A 11 -6.96 5.29 3.80
CA LEU A 11 -7.54 4.82 2.53
C LEU A 11 -8.74 3.89 2.74
N GLY A 12 -8.64 2.91 3.67
CA GLY A 12 -9.72 1.96 3.97
C GLY A 12 -10.97 2.63 4.54
N GLY A 13 -10.78 3.54 5.50
CA GLY A 13 -11.86 4.31 6.11
C GLY A 13 -12.56 5.22 5.10
N LEU A 14 -11.78 5.93 4.28
CA LEU A 14 -12.32 6.84 3.27
C LEU A 14 -13.08 6.10 2.17
N PHE A 15 -12.54 5.00 1.61
CA PHE A 15 -13.28 4.19 0.62
C PHE A 15 -14.55 3.58 1.20
N THR A 16 -14.48 2.99 2.40
CA THR A 16 -15.66 2.43 3.06
C THR A 16 -16.70 3.52 3.33
N GLY A 17 -16.24 4.69 3.80
CA GLY A 17 -17.11 5.84 4.04
C GLY A 17 -17.76 6.37 2.77
N ALA A 18 -17.01 6.51 1.69
CA ALA A 18 -17.51 6.95 0.39
C ALA A 18 -18.55 5.97 -0.19
N ILE A 19 -18.29 4.66 -0.11
CA ILE A 19 -19.24 3.63 -0.54
C ILE A 19 -20.53 3.69 0.30
N LEU A 20 -20.42 3.66 1.63
CA LEU A 20 -21.60 3.67 2.51
C LEU A 20 -22.40 4.98 2.40
N SER A 21 -21.73 6.15 2.30
CA SER A 21 -22.44 7.42 2.13
C SER A 21 -23.20 7.48 0.82
N LYS A 22 -22.63 6.97 -0.28
CA LYS A 22 -23.29 6.86 -1.58
C LYS A 22 -24.52 5.93 -1.53
N GLU A 23 -24.48 4.91 -0.70
CA GLU A 23 -25.61 3.97 -0.49
C GLU A 23 -26.56 4.43 0.66
N GLY A 24 -26.54 5.71 0.99
CA GLY A 24 -27.55 6.37 1.85
C GLY A 24 -27.32 6.30 3.36
N PHE A 25 -26.09 5.97 3.78
CA PHE A 25 -25.72 6.07 5.20
C PHE A 25 -25.28 7.49 5.56
N LYS A 26 -25.63 7.95 6.75
CA LYS A 26 -24.96 9.12 7.34
C LYS A 26 -23.65 8.67 7.98
N VAL A 27 -22.54 9.00 7.32
CA VAL A 27 -21.19 8.57 7.72
C VAL A 27 -20.48 9.66 8.50
N THR A 28 -19.81 9.30 9.61
CA THR A 28 -18.86 10.15 10.32
C THR A 28 -17.51 9.45 10.39
N VAL A 29 -16.48 10.05 9.80
CA VAL A 29 -15.09 9.55 9.89
C VAL A 29 -14.34 10.33 10.95
N LEU A 30 -13.62 9.63 11.84
CA LEU A 30 -12.80 10.21 12.90
C LEU A 30 -11.32 9.92 12.62
N GLU A 31 -10.53 10.97 12.38
CA GLU A 31 -9.11 10.89 12.06
C GLU A 31 -8.26 11.63 13.10
N LYS A 32 -7.22 10.97 13.62
CA LYS A 32 -6.32 11.53 14.63
C LYS A 32 -5.40 12.63 14.09
N ASN A 33 -4.99 12.53 12.82
CA ASN A 33 -4.07 13.47 12.19
C ASN A 33 -4.78 14.75 11.74
N THR A 34 -3.98 15.74 11.36
CA THR A 34 -4.46 17.04 10.86
C THR A 34 -5.11 16.95 9.48
N THR A 35 -4.86 15.87 8.75
CA THR A 35 -5.42 15.59 7.41
C THR A 35 -5.85 14.13 7.33
N ALA A 36 -6.88 13.84 6.56
CA ALA A 36 -7.27 12.47 6.22
C ALA A 36 -6.40 11.93 5.08
N GLY A 37 -6.41 10.60 4.86
CA GLY A 37 -5.72 9.94 3.75
C GLY A 37 -4.81 8.79 4.17
N GLY A 38 -4.27 8.77 5.39
CA GLY A 38 -3.31 7.74 5.81
C GLY A 38 -2.07 7.76 4.91
N GLY A 39 -1.78 6.69 4.17
CA GLY A 39 -0.68 6.63 3.20
C GLY A 39 -0.80 7.56 1.99
N LEU A 40 -1.96 8.19 1.78
CA LEU A 40 -2.16 9.26 0.79
C LEU A 40 -1.86 10.65 1.35
N GLN A 41 -1.56 10.78 2.64
CA GLN A 41 -1.25 12.09 3.23
C GLN A 41 0.04 12.65 2.64
N ASN A 42 0.10 13.98 2.65
CA ASN A 42 1.28 14.75 2.29
C ASN A 42 1.77 15.55 3.49
N PHE A 43 3.01 15.96 3.44
CA PHE A 43 3.55 16.94 4.37
C PHE A 43 4.32 18.03 3.63
N ASN A 44 4.34 19.23 4.22
CA ASN A 44 5.09 20.34 3.68
C ASN A 44 6.49 20.43 4.32
N ARG A 45 7.52 20.47 3.48
CA ARG A 45 8.90 20.68 3.91
C ARG A 45 9.66 21.50 2.85
N PHE A 46 10.49 22.41 3.28
CA PHE A 46 11.29 23.26 2.37
C PHE A 46 10.47 24.07 1.35
N GLY A 47 9.21 24.41 1.71
CA GLY A 47 8.28 25.08 0.80
C GLY A 47 7.69 24.18 -0.29
N MET A 48 7.81 22.87 -0.18
CA MET A 48 7.33 21.86 -1.13
C MET A 48 6.46 20.82 -0.43
N LYS A 49 5.56 20.22 -1.18
CA LYS A 49 4.71 19.11 -0.77
C LYS A 49 5.38 17.78 -1.12
N PHE A 50 5.41 16.84 -0.18
CA PHE A 50 5.92 15.47 -0.35
C PHE A 50 4.86 14.45 0.02
N ASP A 51 4.73 13.40 -0.78
CA ASP A 51 3.90 12.23 -0.49
C ASP A 51 4.54 11.38 0.59
N THR A 52 3.72 10.83 1.50
CA THR A 52 4.23 10.04 2.63
C THR A 52 4.43 8.56 2.28
N GLY A 53 3.58 7.96 1.45
CA GLY A 53 3.65 6.52 1.24
C GLY A 53 3.09 5.97 -0.06
N MET A 54 2.27 6.74 -0.79
CA MET A 54 1.69 6.26 -2.05
C MET A 54 2.26 7.02 -3.23
N HIS A 55 3.10 6.36 -4.00
CA HIS A 55 3.88 7.01 -5.06
C HIS A 55 3.55 6.51 -6.46
N VAL A 56 3.23 5.22 -6.58
CA VAL A 56 2.99 4.52 -7.85
C VAL A 56 1.79 3.61 -7.67
N ILE A 57 0.86 3.63 -8.63
CA ILE A 57 -0.39 2.87 -8.55
C ILE A 57 -0.69 2.13 -9.85
N GLY A 58 -1.28 0.95 -9.74
CA GLY A 58 -1.86 0.18 -10.84
C GLY A 58 -3.39 0.17 -10.80
N GLY A 59 -4.01 -0.47 -11.78
CA GLY A 59 -5.47 -0.66 -11.82
C GLY A 59 -6.30 0.55 -12.23
N MET A 60 -5.65 1.65 -12.66
CA MET A 60 -6.30 2.89 -13.10
C MET A 60 -6.48 2.99 -14.62
N HIS A 61 -6.03 2.00 -15.40
CA HIS A 61 -6.33 1.92 -16.82
C HIS A 61 -7.84 1.75 -17.05
N ARG A 62 -8.33 2.17 -18.19
CA ARG A 62 -9.76 2.08 -18.54
C ARG A 62 -10.24 0.62 -18.42
N GLY A 63 -11.26 0.38 -17.60
CA GLY A 63 -11.79 -0.95 -17.28
C GLY A 63 -11.07 -1.67 -16.12
N GLY A 64 -9.97 -1.13 -15.59
CA GLY A 64 -9.31 -1.66 -14.40
C GLY A 64 -10.20 -1.59 -13.16
N ASN A 65 -9.90 -2.39 -12.16
CA ASN A 65 -10.75 -2.49 -10.97
C ASN A 65 -10.86 -1.17 -10.20
N ILE A 66 -9.76 -0.46 -9.97
CA ILE A 66 -9.79 0.83 -9.25
C ILE A 66 -10.44 1.91 -10.12
N TYR A 67 -10.18 1.92 -11.43
CA TYR A 67 -10.89 2.80 -12.37
C TYR A 67 -12.40 2.63 -12.25
N ARG A 68 -12.91 1.39 -12.23
CA ARG A 68 -14.34 1.08 -12.12
C ARG A 68 -14.92 1.48 -10.76
N ILE A 69 -14.20 1.27 -9.67
CA ILE A 69 -14.60 1.73 -8.34
C ILE A 69 -14.67 3.27 -8.32
N CYS A 70 -13.69 3.96 -8.88
CA CYS A 70 -13.69 5.42 -8.97
C CYS A 70 -14.83 5.96 -9.89
N LYS A 71 -15.15 5.25 -10.97
CA LYS A 71 -16.29 5.57 -11.83
C LYS A 71 -17.62 5.41 -11.07
N TYR A 72 -17.75 4.31 -10.31
CA TYR A 72 -18.92 4.11 -9.43
C TYR A 72 -19.04 5.23 -8.40
N LEU A 73 -17.94 5.67 -7.77
CA LEU A 73 -17.94 6.79 -6.81
C LEU A 73 -18.15 8.16 -7.47
N GLY A 74 -18.04 8.28 -8.79
CA GLY A 74 -18.19 9.53 -9.54
C GLY A 74 -16.99 10.47 -9.44
N ILE A 75 -15.79 9.91 -9.20
CA ILE A 75 -14.56 10.70 -9.02
C ILE A 75 -13.54 10.51 -10.13
N ILE A 76 -13.71 9.52 -11.02
CA ILE A 76 -12.67 9.15 -12.00
C ILE A 76 -12.19 10.31 -12.87
N ASP A 77 -13.10 11.16 -13.35
CA ASP A 77 -12.78 12.28 -14.21
C ASP A 77 -12.08 13.44 -13.48
N LYS A 78 -12.02 13.39 -12.15
CA LYS A 78 -11.36 14.39 -11.30
C LYS A 78 -9.98 13.93 -10.80
N VAL A 79 -9.63 12.65 -11.01
CA VAL A 79 -8.33 12.11 -10.58
C VAL A 79 -7.25 12.57 -11.54
N SER A 80 -6.26 13.31 -11.04
CA SER A 80 -5.11 13.76 -11.82
C SER A 80 -3.98 12.74 -11.76
N LEU A 81 -3.78 12.03 -12.87
CA LEU A 81 -2.77 10.98 -12.99
C LEU A 81 -1.88 11.22 -14.21
N LYS A 82 -0.62 10.87 -14.08
CA LYS A 82 0.34 10.74 -15.17
C LYS A 82 0.71 9.27 -15.36
N GLU A 83 0.52 8.77 -16.57
CA GLU A 83 0.99 7.46 -16.94
C GLU A 83 2.52 7.48 -17.06
N VAL A 84 3.19 6.43 -16.62
CA VAL A 84 4.65 6.27 -16.78
C VAL A 84 5.00 5.89 -18.20
N ASP A 85 6.28 5.91 -18.55
CA ASP A 85 6.78 5.62 -19.89
C ASP A 85 6.48 4.16 -20.30
N ASN A 86 5.84 3.96 -21.44
CA ASN A 86 5.39 2.62 -21.86
C ASN A 86 6.54 1.65 -22.19
N ASN A 87 7.65 2.18 -22.69
CA ASN A 87 8.81 1.34 -23.06
C ASN A 87 9.67 0.97 -21.86
N CYS A 88 9.54 1.70 -20.75
CA CYS A 88 10.26 1.46 -19.51
C CYS A 88 9.39 1.96 -18.35
N THR A 89 8.45 1.13 -17.90
CA THR A 89 7.59 1.48 -16.76
C THR A 89 8.38 1.54 -15.47
N ASP A 90 9.37 0.66 -15.36
CA ASP A 90 10.31 0.53 -14.26
C ASP A 90 11.69 0.19 -14.79
N SER A 91 12.73 0.81 -14.24
CA SER A 91 14.13 0.50 -14.50
C SER A 91 14.71 -0.21 -13.28
N LEU A 92 15.34 -1.36 -13.49
CA LEU A 92 15.91 -2.19 -12.43
C LEU A 92 17.42 -2.24 -12.60
N TYR A 93 18.16 -1.65 -11.68
CA TYR A 93 19.61 -1.70 -11.67
C TYR A 93 20.11 -2.68 -10.61
N PHE A 94 20.92 -3.66 -11.01
CA PHE A 94 21.63 -4.56 -10.12
C PHE A 94 23.10 -4.15 -10.01
N SER A 95 23.51 -3.72 -8.82
CA SER A 95 24.88 -3.22 -8.57
C SER A 95 25.93 -4.33 -8.63
N GLU A 96 25.55 -5.61 -8.43
CA GLU A 96 26.45 -6.77 -8.43
C GLU A 96 27.19 -6.93 -9.76
N ASP A 97 26.50 -6.72 -10.88
CA ASP A 97 27.09 -6.83 -12.24
C ASP A 97 26.85 -5.56 -13.08
N LYS A 98 26.31 -4.50 -12.48
CA LYS A 98 25.99 -3.21 -13.12
C LYS A 98 25.05 -3.33 -14.31
N THR A 99 24.13 -4.30 -14.27
CA THR A 99 23.14 -4.51 -15.31
C THR A 99 21.86 -3.75 -15.01
N THR A 100 21.30 -3.09 -16.03
CA THR A 100 20.01 -2.42 -15.97
C THR A 100 19.00 -3.15 -16.86
N TYR A 101 17.82 -3.42 -16.30
CA TYR A 101 16.68 -3.99 -17.02
C TYR A 101 15.57 -2.96 -17.09
N CYS A 102 15.06 -2.65 -18.26
CA CYS A 102 13.83 -1.90 -18.44
C CYS A 102 12.64 -2.84 -18.55
N ILE A 103 11.56 -2.54 -17.86
CA ILE A 103 10.32 -3.31 -17.91
C ILE A 103 9.32 -2.61 -18.84
N GLY A 104 8.98 -3.25 -19.93
CA GLY A 104 8.00 -2.76 -20.90
C GLY A 104 6.56 -2.97 -20.40
N LYS A 105 5.65 -2.07 -20.80
CA LYS A 105 4.23 -2.14 -20.45
C LYS A 105 3.51 -3.27 -21.17
N GLY A 106 2.59 -3.92 -20.46
CA GLY A 106 1.75 -4.98 -21.00
C GLY A 106 2.44 -6.32 -21.11
N LYS A 107 1.67 -7.35 -21.44
CA LYS A 107 2.18 -8.72 -21.58
C LYS A 107 3.35 -8.81 -22.58
N GLU A 108 3.15 -8.29 -23.78
CA GLU A 108 4.17 -8.37 -24.83
C GLU A 108 5.38 -7.49 -24.49
N GLY A 109 5.17 -6.23 -24.03
CA GLY A 109 6.26 -5.35 -23.64
C GLY A 109 7.12 -5.91 -22.52
N PHE A 110 6.52 -6.55 -21.51
CA PHE A 110 7.23 -7.24 -20.44
C PHE A 110 8.08 -8.42 -20.97
N ILE A 111 7.48 -9.25 -21.83
CA ILE A 111 8.19 -10.41 -22.41
C ILE A 111 9.32 -9.93 -23.32
N ASP A 112 9.07 -8.98 -24.22
CA ASP A 112 10.05 -8.50 -25.19
C ASP A 112 11.23 -7.86 -24.48
N SER A 113 10.99 -6.93 -23.55
CA SER A 113 12.06 -6.22 -22.84
C SER A 113 12.97 -7.16 -22.03
N LEU A 114 12.41 -8.17 -21.38
CA LEU A 114 13.22 -9.14 -20.62
C LEU A 114 13.89 -10.18 -21.54
N SER A 115 13.28 -10.52 -22.67
CA SER A 115 13.88 -11.46 -23.64
C SER A 115 15.10 -10.88 -24.34
N GLU A 116 15.30 -9.55 -24.36
CA GLU A 116 16.53 -8.93 -24.85
C GLU A 116 17.75 -9.35 -24.02
N HIS A 117 17.56 -9.53 -22.71
CA HIS A 117 18.61 -9.97 -21.79
C HIS A 117 18.65 -11.49 -21.57
N PHE A 118 17.51 -12.17 -21.74
CA PHE A 118 17.32 -13.61 -21.49
C PHE A 118 16.58 -14.26 -22.66
N PRO A 119 17.19 -14.32 -23.86
CA PRO A 119 16.52 -14.82 -25.06
C PRO A 119 16.08 -16.29 -24.93
N GLU A 120 16.82 -17.11 -24.18
CA GLU A 120 16.51 -18.51 -23.90
C GLU A 120 15.27 -18.70 -23.01
N GLU A 121 14.87 -17.68 -22.27
CA GLU A 121 13.73 -17.73 -21.35
C GLU A 121 12.42 -17.18 -21.95
N ARG A 122 12.40 -16.76 -23.22
CA ARG A 122 11.25 -16.11 -23.84
C ARG A 122 9.94 -16.93 -23.71
N ASP A 123 10.01 -18.22 -23.96
CA ASP A 123 8.83 -19.10 -23.85
C ASP A 123 8.45 -19.34 -22.39
N ASN A 124 9.40 -19.36 -21.49
CA ASN A 124 9.18 -19.45 -20.05
C ASN A 124 8.55 -18.16 -19.52
N LEU A 125 8.99 -16.99 -19.99
CA LEU A 125 8.37 -15.69 -19.67
C LEU A 125 6.91 -15.65 -20.10
N LYS A 126 6.57 -16.14 -21.30
CA LYS A 126 5.16 -16.25 -21.73
C LYS A 126 4.34 -17.10 -20.78
N LYS A 127 4.82 -18.30 -20.44
CA LYS A 127 4.15 -19.22 -19.50
C LYS A 127 3.99 -18.58 -18.12
N TYR A 128 5.03 -17.88 -17.65
CA TYR A 128 5.00 -17.17 -16.37
C TYR A 128 3.94 -16.07 -16.36
N VAL A 129 3.91 -15.20 -17.38
CA VAL A 129 2.91 -14.12 -17.47
C VAL A 129 1.50 -14.70 -17.58
N ASP A 130 1.30 -15.76 -18.37
CA ASP A 130 0.01 -16.43 -18.47
C ASP A 130 -0.43 -17.04 -17.13
N ALA A 131 0.50 -17.63 -16.39
CA ALA A 131 0.21 -18.16 -15.05
C ALA A 131 -0.10 -17.04 -14.03
N VAL A 132 0.62 -15.92 -14.06
CA VAL A 132 0.32 -14.72 -13.25
C VAL A 132 -1.10 -14.23 -13.52
N LEU A 133 -1.47 -14.04 -14.78
CA LEU A 133 -2.82 -13.62 -15.16
C LEU A 133 -3.85 -14.66 -14.78
N GLY A 134 -3.57 -15.96 -14.98
CA GLY A 134 -4.43 -17.07 -14.60
C GLY A 134 -4.76 -17.11 -13.11
N LEU A 135 -3.78 -16.86 -12.23
CA LEU A 135 -4.03 -16.79 -10.78
C LEU A 135 -4.94 -15.63 -10.40
N THR A 136 -4.88 -14.51 -11.13
CA THR A 136 -5.80 -13.39 -10.85
C THR A 136 -7.24 -13.72 -11.21
N GLU A 137 -7.46 -14.54 -12.26
CA GLU A 137 -8.80 -14.99 -12.66
C GLU A 137 -9.51 -15.82 -11.58
N GLU A 138 -8.76 -16.46 -10.69
CA GLU A 138 -9.28 -17.20 -9.55
C GLU A 138 -9.83 -16.30 -8.42
N VAL A 139 -9.56 -14.97 -8.47
CA VAL A 139 -9.97 -14.01 -7.44
C VAL A 139 -11.09 -13.12 -7.99
N ASN A 140 -12.35 -13.58 -7.86
CA ASN A 140 -13.53 -12.87 -8.38
C ASN A 140 -13.58 -11.40 -7.94
N LEU A 141 -13.27 -11.11 -6.67
CA LEU A 141 -13.28 -9.75 -6.14
C LEU A 141 -12.25 -8.84 -6.84
N PHE A 142 -11.09 -9.37 -7.23
CA PHE A 142 -10.08 -8.60 -7.97
C PHE A 142 -10.64 -8.08 -9.31
N HIS A 143 -11.47 -8.88 -9.96
CA HIS A 143 -12.14 -8.51 -11.22
C HIS A 143 -13.51 -7.87 -11.02
N LEU A 144 -13.91 -7.58 -9.78
CA LEU A 144 -15.23 -7.04 -9.41
C LEU A 144 -16.39 -7.92 -9.93
N ARG A 145 -16.22 -9.24 -9.90
CA ARG A 145 -17.23 -10.21 -10.34
C ARG A 145 -18.06 -10.69 -9.15
N PRO A 146 -19.39 -10.55 -9.20
CA PRO A 146 -20.27 -11.20 -8.24
C PRO A 146 -20.07 -12.72 -8.27
N SER A 147 -20.08 -13.36 -7.11
CA SER A 147 -19.94 -14.81 -6.99
C SER A 147 -20.90 -15.37 -5.96
N SER A 148 -21.55 -16.49 -6.30
CA SER A 148 -22.34 -17.28 -5.36
C SER A 148 -21.48 -18.22 -4.50
N ASP A 149 -20.23 -18.49 -4.92
CA ASP A 149 -19.36 -19.44 -4.24
C ASP A 149 -18.92 -18.91 -2.88
N ILE A 150 -19.26 -19.67 -1.85
CA ILE A 150 -18.81 -19.39 -0.47
C ILE A 150 -17.39 -19.86 -0.25
N PHE A 151 -17.00 -20.96 -0.91
CA PHE A 151 -15.69 -21.57 -0.85
C PHE A 151 -15.15 -21.77 -2.27
N PRO A 152 -14.55 -20.73 -2.88
CA PRO A 152 -13.99 -20.88 -4.20
C PRO A 152 -12.85 -21.91 -4.19
N SER A 153 -12.81 -22.76 -5.21
CA SER A 153 -11.68 -23.65 -5.44
C SER A 153 -10.56 -22.88 -6.12
N HIS A 154 -9.34 -23.15 -5.72
CA HIS A 154 -8.15 -22.54 -6.30
C HIS A 154 -7.18 -23.61 -6.82
N SER A 155 -6.38 -23.26 -7.81
CA SER A 155 -5.32 -24.11 -8.33
C SER A 155 -4.23 -24.39 -7.28
N THR A 156 -3.42 -25.40 -7.51
CA THR A 156 -2.26 -25.70 -6.65
C THR A 156 -1.27 -24.54 -6.64
N ASP A 157 -1.14 -23.80 -7.72
CA ASP A 157 -0.24 -22.65 -7.84
C ASP A 157 -0.62 -21.49 -6.94
N PHE A 158 -1.92 -21.33 -6.66
CA PHE A 158 -2.43 -20.32 -5.74
C PHE A 158 -1.83 -20.44 -4.33
N PHE A 159 -1.57 -21.67 -3.91
CA PHE A 159 -1.06 -22.01 -2.57
C PHE A 159 0.46 -22.18 -2.51
N LEU A 160 1.20 -21.89 -3.57
CA LEU A 160 2.66 -21.90 -3.53
C LEU A 160 3.20 -20.65 -2.82
N ALA A 161 4.47 -20.73 -2.39
CA ALA A 161 5.26 -19.55 -2.10
C ALA A 161 5.54 -18.79 -3.41
N ALA A 162 5.63 -17.47 -3.37
CA ALA A 162 5.83 -16.63 -4.56
C ALA A 162 7.15 -16.94 -5.28
N ASP A 163 8.23 -17.15 -4.55
CA ASP A 163 9.54 -17.54 -5.09
C ASP A 163 9.51 -18.93 -5.74
N ALA A 164 8.82 -19.91 -5.12
CA ALA A 164 8.61 -21.25 -5.69
C ALA A 164 7.74 -21.20 -6.95
N PHE A 165 6.69 -20.35 -6.96
CA PHE A 165 5.86 -20.12 -8.15
C PHE A 165 6.68 -19.56 -9.30
N ILE A 166 7.50 -18.54 -9.08
CA ILE A 166 8.40 -17.99 -10.09
C ILE A 166 9.36 -19.08 -10.59
N ALA A 167 9.98 -19.84 -9.68
CA ALA A 167 10.93 -20.88 -10.02
C ALA A 167 10.33 -22.06 -10.82
N LYS A 168 9.01 -22.26 -10.73
CA LYS A 168 8.29 -23.26 -11.53
C LYS A 168 8.31 -22.94 -13.03
N TYR A 169 8.29 -21.67 -13.40
CA TYR A 169 8.20 -21.20 -14.78
C TYR A 169 9.53 -20.68 -15.32
N ILE A 170 10.33 -20.00 -14.52
CA ILE A 170 11.60 -19.37 -14.92
C ILE A 170 12.77 -20.24 -14.47
N THR A 171 13.66 -20.61 -15.38
CA THR A 171 14.82 -21.47 -15.07
C THR A 171 16.05 -20.67 -14.69
N ASN A 172 16.25 -19.50 -15.31
CA ASN A 172 17.40 -18.63 -15.05
C ASN A 172 17.28 -17.94 -13.66
N PRO A 173 18.24 -18.14 -12.74
CA PRO A 173 18.16 -17.60 -11.38
C PRO A 173 18.20 -16.05 -11.33
N LYS A 174 18.93 -15.38 -12.23
CA LYS A 174 18.93 -13.91 -12.30
C LYS A 174 17.56 -13.39 -12.73
N LEU A 175 16.97 -14.00 -13.76
CA LEU A 175 15.63 -13.62 -14.22
C LEU A 175 14.57 -13.83 -13.13
N ARG A 176 14.68 -14.89 -12.31
CA ARG A 176 13.79 -15.06 -11.14
C ARG A 176 13.83 -13.85 -10.21
N SER A 177 15.01 -13.32 -9.96
CA SER A 177 15.18 -12.11 -9.13
C SER A 177 14.64 -10.86 -9.83
N VAL A 178 14.85 -10.74 -11.12
CA VAL A 178 14.33 -9.61 -11.92
C VAL A 178 12.80 -9.58 -11.87
N VAL A 179 12.09 -10.69 -12.12
CA VAL A 179 10.61 -10.71 -12.11
C VAL A 179 10.02 -10.59 -10.69
N ALA A 180 10.81 -10.79 -9.65
CA ALA A 180 10.41 -10.63 -8.25
C ALA A 180 10.53 -9.19 -7.72
N TYR A 181 10.99 -8.22 -8.51
CA TYR A 181 11.35 -6.86 -8.06
C TYR A 181 10.23 -6.09 -7.34
N MET A 182 8.98 -6.46 -7.60
CA MET A 182 7.81 -5.82 -6.97
C MET A 182 7.51 -6.34 -5.57
N ASN A 183 8.26 -7.32 -5.04
CA ASN A 183 7.94 -7.89 -3.73
C ASN A 183 7.89 -6.87 -2.58
N PRO A 184 8.68 -5.77 -2.55
CA PRO A 184 8.54 -4.76 -1.51
C PRO A 184 7.17 -4.07 -1.49
N LEU A 185 6.45 -4.02 -2.62
CA LEU A 185 5.14 -3.36 -2.71
C LEU A 185 4.03 -4.10 -1.94
N TYR A 186 4.25 -5.38 -1.61
CA TYR A 186 3.32 -6.17 -0.79
C TYR A 186 3.94 -6.74 0.49
N GLY A 187 5.14 -6.29 0.86
CA GLY A 187 5.85 -6.77 2.04
C GLY A 187 6.37 -8.21 1.86
N GLY A 188 6.84 -8.54 0.64
CA GLY A 188 7.22 -9.89 0.24
C GLY A 188 8.46 -10.41 0.96
N VAL A 189 8.40 -11.68 1.41
CA VAL A 189 9.49 -12.43 2.05
C VAL A 189 9.58 -13.80 1.40
N GLY A 190 10.79 -14.25 1.08
CA GLY A 190 11.03 -15.57 0.47
C GLY A 190 10.61 -16.73 1.36
N ASP A 191 10.05 -17.79 0.76
CA ASP A 191 9.47 -18.97 1.43
C ASP A 191 8.33 -18.65 2.43
N GLU A 192 7.72 -17.46 2.29
CA GLU A 192 6.58 -17.03 3.11
C GLU A 192 5.44 -16.46 2.27
N SER A 193 5.74 -15.50 1.39
CA SER A 193 4.70 -14.76 0.66
C SER A 193 3.95 -15.64 -0.33
N PRO A 194 2.58 -15.58 -0.36
CA PRO A 194 1.78 -16.40 -1.28
C PRO A 194 1.90 -15.96 -2.74
N ALA A 195 1.91 -16.94 -3.65
CA ALA A 195 1.96 -16.72 -5.10
C ALA A 195 0.80 -15.86 -5.63
N TYR A 196 -0.42 -16.03 -5.10
CA TYR A 196 -1.58 -15.25 -5.55
C TYR A 196 -1.42 -13.75 -5.27
N ILE A 197 -0.75 -13.37 -4.17
CA ILE A 197 -0.49 -11.94 -3.87
C ILE A 197 0.52 -11.39 -4.86
N HIS A 198 1.62 -12.14 -5.11
CA HIS A 198 2.58 -11.78 -6.13
C HIS A 198 1.91 -11.60 -7.50
N ALA A 199 1.04 -12.54 -7.89
CA ALA A 199 0.32 -12.48 -9.15
C ALA A 199 -0.61 -11.26 -9.27
N ILE A 200 -1.39 -10.97 -8.23
CA ILE A 200 -2.29 -9.80 -8.19
C ILE A 200 -1.49 -8.51 -8.36
N ILE A 201 -0.43 -8.33 -7.59
CA ILE A 201 0.37 -7.10 -7.65
C ILE A 201 1.09 -7.00 -9.01
N SER A 202 1.75 -8.07 -9.47
CA SER A 202 2.43 -8.08 -10.77
C SER A 202 1.47 -7.76 -11.92
N SER A 203 0.25 -8.32 -11.92
CA SER A 203 -0.73 -8.07 -12.96
C SER A 203 -1.21 -6.61 -13.02
N LEU A 204 -1.35 -5.95 -11.86
CA LEU A 204 -1.73 -4.53 -11.80
C LEU A 204 -0.74 -3.62 -12.51
N TYR A 205 0.54 -3.84 -12.26
CA TYR A 205 1.62 -3.02 -12.84
C TYR A 205 1.91 -3.41 -14.30
N LEU A 206 1.75 -4.68 -14.63
CA LEU A 206 1.84 -5.16 -16.02
C LEU A 206 0.84 -4.43 -16.94
N GLN A 207 -0.36 -4.13 -16.46
CA GLN A 207 -1.43 -3.48 -17.25
C GLN A 207 -1.28 -1.97 -17.38
N GLY A 208 -0.41 -1.35 -16.61
CA GLY A 208 -0.11 0.08 -16.64
C GLY A 208 0.06 0.68 -15.26
N THR A 209 1.03 1.56 -15.19
CA THR A 209 1.47 2.22 -13.97
C THR A 209 1.20 3.71 -14.05
N TYR A 210 0.72 4.30 -12.96
CA TYR A 210 0.33 5.70 -12.88
C TYR A 210 0.93 6.36 -11.64
N ARG A 211 1.09 7.69 -11.70
CA ARG A 211 1.54 8.55 -10.61
C ARG A 211 0.55 9.67 -10.38
N PHE A 212 0.33 10.04 -9.13
CA PHE A 212 -0.46 11.23 -8.80
C PHE A 212 0.29 12.49 -9.20
N VAL A 213 -0.40 13.41 -9.91
CA VAL A 213 0.14 14.71 -10.27
C VAL A 213 -0.14 15.71 -9.15
N GLY A 214 0.92 16.33 -8.62
CA GLY A 214 0.80 17.32 -7.53
C GLY A 214 0.54 16.72 -6.14
N GLY A 215 0.53 15.38 -6.02
CA GLY A 215 0.45 14.67 -4.76
C GLY A 215 -0.79 13.79 -4.60
N SER A 216 -0.64 12.74 -3.79
CA SER A 216 -1.66 11.71 -3.54
C SER A 216 -2.80 12.18 -2.63
N ASP A 217 -2.62 13.25 -1.88
CA ASP A 217 -3.64 13.86 -1.00
C ASP A 217 -4.89 14.30 -1.79
N SER A 218 -4.71 14.77 -3.03
CA SER A 218 -5.83 15.15 -3.90
C SER A 218 -6.82 13.99 -4.12
N PHE A 219 -6.36 12.75 -4.14
CA PHE A 219 -7.22 11.59 -4.23
C PHE A 219 -7.99 11.35 -2.92
N ALA A 220 -7.35 11.53 -1.76
CA ALA A 220 -8.03 11.47 -0.47
C ALA A 220 -9.14 12.54 -0.36
N ASP A 221 -8.86 13.77 -0.81
CA ASP A 221 -9.83 14.88 -0.83
C ASP A 221 -11.05 14.56 -1.72
N LEU A 222 -10.86 13.85 -2.82
CA LEU A 222 -11.98 13.37 -3.64
C LEU A 222 -12.87 12.39 -2.88
N LEU A 223 -12.31 11.44 -2.14
CA LEU A 223 -13.09 10.52 -1.30
C LEU A 223 -13.81 11.26 -0.18
N VAL A 224 -13.16 12.23 0.48
CA VAL A 224 -13.79 13.12 1.45
C VAL A 224 -14.97 13.85 0.82
N SER A 225 -14.80 14.43 -0.37
CA SER A 225 -15.86 15.13 -1.08
C SER A 225 -17.08 14.25 -1.38
N VAL A 226 -16.88 12.95 -1.66
CA VAL A 226 -18.00 12.00 -1.84
C VAL A 226 -18.77 11.81 -0.53
N ILE A 227 -18.06 11.64 0.59
CA ILE A 227 -18.69 11.47 1.91
C ILE A 227 -19.53 12.71 2.27
N GLU A 228 -18.95 13.91 2.12
CA GLU A 228 -19.61 15.18 2.46
C GLU A 228 -20.77 15.52 1.53
N ALA A 229 -20.64 15.29 0.24
CA ALA A 229 -21.70 15.49 -0.75
C ALA A 229 -22.94 14.61 -0.47
N ASN A 230 -22.76 13.48 0.21
CA ASN A 230 -23.86 12.60 0.65
C ASN A 230 -24.29 12.85 2.13
N GLY A 231 -23.91 14.00 2.71
CA GLY A 231 -24.34 14.42 4.06
C GLY A 231 -23.57 13.77 5.21
N GLY A 232 -22.42 13.14 4.95
CA GLY A 232 -21.47 12.67 5.95
C GLY A 232 -20.50 13.75 6.40
N THR A 233 -19.59 13.41 7.32
CA THR A 233 -18.54 14.30 7.83
C THR A 233 -17.22 13.57 8.00
N VAL A 234 -16.12 14.28 7.80
CA VAL A 234 -14.76 13.78 8.07
C VAL A 234 -14.10 14.72 9.08
N ASN A 235 -13.94 14.26 10.31
CA ASN A 235 -13.42 15.04 11.42
C ASN A 235 -11.93 14.71 11.61
N VAL A 236 -11.07 15.64 11.28
CA VAL A 236 -9.62 15.56 11.52
C VAL A 236 -9.23 16.13 12.88
N ASN A 237 -8.01 15.85 13.36
CA ASN A 237 -7.58 16.14 14.74
C ASN A 237 -8.55 15.59 15.78
N GLU A 238 -9.19 14.46 15.47
CA GLU A 238 -10.22 13.88 16.33
C GLU A 238 -10.06 12.35 16.39
N GLY A 239 -8.95 11.92 16.98
CA GLY A 239 -8.65 10.51 17.20
C GLY A 239 -9.61 9.87 18.19
N VAL A 240 -10.01 8.63 17.95
CA VAL A 240 -10.77 7.82 18.92
C VAL A 240 -9.82 7.37 20.01
N GLU A 241 -10.20 7.60 21.27
CA GLU A 241 -9.48 7.16 22.47
C GLU A 241 -10.13 5.98 23.17
N TRP A 242 -11.44 5.81 23.00
CA TRP A 242 -12.16 4.74 23.64
C TRP A 242 -13.36 4.26 22.82
N VAL A 243 -13.55 2.93 22.78
CA VAL A 243 -14.72 2.25 22.20
C VAL A 243 -15.47 1.57 23.35
N GLU A 244 -16.66 2.05 23.64
CA GLU A 244 -17.51 1.50 24.69
C GLU A 244 -18.28 0.29 24.18
N VAL A 245 -18.02 -0.88 24.77
CA VAL A 245 -18.61 -2.16 24.34
C VAL A 245 -19.35 -2.80 25.51
N ASN A 246 -20.64 -3.08 25.31
CA ASN A 246 -21.48 -3.80 26.26
C ASN A 246 -22.19 -4.95 25.54
N ASN A 247 -22.21 -6.13 26.14
CA ASN A 247 -22.90 -7.32 25.61
C ASN A 247 -22.60 -7.58 24.12
N ARG A 248 -21.31 -7.49 23.72
CA ARG A 248 -20.86 -7.65 22.33
C ARG A 248 -21.43 -6.61 21.34
N HIS A 249 -21.81 -5.46 21.83
CA HIS A 249 -22.32 -4.36 21.03
C HIS A 249 -21.56 -3.08 21.39
N VAL A 250 -21.14 -2.30 20.38
CA VAL A 250 -20.55 -0.97 20.59
C VAL A 250 -21.68 0.01 20.84
N ASP A 251 -21.69 0.66 22.01
CA ASP A 251 -22.66 1.69 22.36
C ASP A 251 -22.26 3.07 21.83
N CYS A 252 -20.98 3.39 21.93
CA CYS A 252 -20.42 4.63 21.38
C CYS A 252 -18.89 4.56 21.26
N VAL A 253 -18.32 5.52 20.54
CA VAL A 253 -16.88 5.83 20.57
C VAL A 253 -16.67 7.23 21.14
N ARG A 254 -15.58 7.41 21.91
CA ARG A 254 -15.18 8.69 22.48
C ARG A 254 -13.89 9.18 21.81
N SER A 255 -13.88 10.43 21.42
CA SER A 255 -12.73 11.07 20.81
C SER A 255 -11.86 11.81 21.83
N CYS A 256 -10.62 12.14 21.42
CA CYS A 256 -9.67 12.95 22.17
C CYS A 256 -10.18 14.38 22.49
N LYS A 257 -11.23 14.82 21.82
CA LYS A 257 -11.92 16.10 22.11
C LYS A 257 -13.04 15.96 23.15
N GLY A 258 -13.24 14.76 23.68
CA GLY A 258 -14.34 14.48 24.65
C GLY A 258 -15.71 14.29 24.00
N ASN A 259 -15.80 14.29 22.65
CA ASN A 259 -17.05 14.02 21.93
C ASN A 259 -17.39 12.54 21.98
N SER A 260 -18.71 12.22 22.06
CA SER A 260 -19.22 10.86 22.01
C SER A 260 -20.06 10.66 20.75
N TYR A 261 -19.76 9.60 19.98
CA TYR A 261 -20.43 9.28 18.72
C TYR A 261 -21.17 7.95 18.83
N LYS A 262 -22.47 7.96 18.54
CA LYS A 262 -23.33 6.79 18.46
C LYS A 262 -23.69 6.52 16.99
N ALA A 263 -23.81 5.25 16.63
CA ALA A 263 -24.19 4.83 15.28
C ALA A 263 -24.80 3.42 15.29
N ASP A 264 -25.46 3.06 14.19
CA ASP A 264 -25.92 1.70 13.95
C ASP A 264 -24.75 0.75 13.70
N TYR A 265 -23.70 1.24 13.03
CA TYR A 265 -22.48 0.48 12.73
C TYR A 265 -21.23 1.27 13.04
N PHE A 266 -20.20 0.56 13.52
CA PHE A 266 -18.87 1.09 13.74
C PHE A 266 -17.88 0.34 12.85
N ILE A 267 -17.05 1.07 12.12
CA ILE A 267 -16.06 0.49 11.21
C ILE A 267 -14.66 0.89 11.68
N SER A 268 -13.83 -0.10 11.98
CA SER A 268 -12.43 0.16 12.32
C SER A 268 -11.54 0.03 11.08
N ALA A 269 -10.92 1.14 10.70
CA ALA A 269 -9.93 1.25 9.62
C ALA A 269 -8.50 1.38 10.16
N ILE A 270 -8.30 1.22 11.46
CA ILE A 270 -6.99 1.21 12.13
C ILE A 270 -6.48 -0.22 12.28
N HIS A 271 -5.19 -0.35 12.63
CA HIS A 271 -4.60 -1.66 12.86
C HIS A 271 -5.36 -2.43 13.97
N PRO A 272 -5.73 -3.72 13.76
CA PRO A 272 -6.53 -4.47 14.73
C PRO A 272 -5.92 -4.54 16.13
N CYS A 273 -4.59 -4.66 16.24
CA CYS A 273 -3.92 -4.63 17.54
C CYS A 273 -4.05 -3.28 18.25
N THR A 274 -4.04 -2.17 17.49
CA THR A 274 -4.30 -0.83 18.03
C THR A 274 -5.75 -0.70 18.48
N LEU A 275 -6.71 -1.24 17.71
CA LEU A 275 -8.12 -1.25 18.15
C LEU A 275 -8.31 -1.91 19.51
N PHE A 276 -7.58 -3.02 19.78
CA PHE A 276 -7.67 -3.71 21.07
C PHE A 276 -7.24 -2.86 22.26
N THR A 277 -6.38 -1.86 22.07
CA THR A 277 -5.97 -0.96 23.15
C THR A 277 -7.00 0.13 23.46
N LEU A 278 -7.96 0.35 22.56
CA LEU A 278 -9.00 1.37 22.68
C LEU A 278 -10.31 0.83 23.24
N MET A 279 -10.39 -0.42 23.69
CA MET A 279 -11.63 -1.05 24.12
C MET A 279 -11.42 -1.95 25.34
N PRO A 280 -12.51 -2.33 26.06
CA PRO A 280 -12.41 -3.22 27.20
C PRO A 280 -11.74 -4.54 26.84
N GLU A 281 -10.96 -5.10 27.77
CA GLU A 281 -10.21 -6.33 27.52
C GLU A 281 -11.12 -7.52 27.15
N ASN A 282 -12.32 -7.56 27.71
CA ASN A 282 -13.32 -8.59 27.48
C ASN A 282 -14.21 -8.35 26.24
N ALA A 283 -14.00 -7.26 25.48
CA ALA A 283 -14.76 -6.97 24.25
C ALA A 283 -14.60 -8.08 23.20
N PHE A 284 -13.42 -8.70 23.15
CA PHE A 284 -13.15 -9.85 22.29
C PHE A 284 -12.71 -11.07 23.10
N PRO A 285 -13.03 -12.30 22.63
CA PRO A 285 -12.50 -13.51 23.24
C PRO A 285 -10.96 -13.47 23.29
N LYS A 286 -10.37 -13.95 24.39
CA LYS A 286 -8.92 -13.99 24.57
C LYS A 286 -8.21 -14.69 23.39
N ALA A 287 -8.75 -15.83 22.92
CA ALA A 287 -8.18 -16.55 21.78
C ALA A 287 -8.13 -15.72 20.50
N TYR A 288 -9.16 -14.87 20.23
CA TYR A 288 -9.19 -13.97 19.07
C TYR A 288 -8.09 -12.90 19.18
N ARG A 289 -7.96 -12.26 20.34
CA ARG A 289 -6.92 -11.26 20.60
C ARG A 289 -5.51 -11.86 20.50
N THR A 290 -5.29 -13.05 21.14
CA THR A 290 -4.02 -13.77 21.07
C THR A 290 -3.65 -14.07 19.61
N ARG A 291 -4.61 -14.60 18.83
CA ARG A 291 -4.39 -14.91 17.41
C ARG A 291 -3.94 -13.68 16.62
N LEU A 292 -4.66 -12.55 16.72
CA LEU A 292 -4.32 -11.37 15.92
C LEU A 292 -3.02 -10.71 16.39
N ASN A 293 -2.74 -10.72 17.69
CA ASN A 293 -1.47 -10.20 18.23
C ASN A 293 -0.26 -11.08 17.84
N SER A 294 -0.46 -12.35 17.51
CA SER A 294 0.62 -13.26 17.10
C SER A 294 0.91 -13.24 15.59
N ILE A 295 0.07 -12.58 14.78
CA ILE A 295 0.37 -12.42 13.35
C ILE A 295 1.52 -11.42 13.19
N PRO A 296 2.63 -11.81 12.54
CA PRO A 296 3.72 -10.89 12.26
C PRO A 296 3.26 -9.71 11.39
N ASN A 297 3.93 -8.57 11.52
CA ASN A 297 3.72 -7.44 10.62
C ASN A 297 4.74 -7.47 9.49
N SER A 298 4.39 -6.90 8.34
CA SER A 298 5.36 -6.65 7.28
C SER A 298 6.41 -5.64 7.75
N TYR A 299 7.57 -5.67 7.13
CA TYR A 299 8.61 -4.69 7.41
C TYR A 299 8.16 -3.25 7.12
N SER A 300 8.90 -2.33 7.68
CA SER A 300 8.74 -0.89 7.51
C SER A 300 9.64 -0.35 6.39
N ALA A 301 9.87 0.97 6.36
CA ALA A 301 10.76 1.61 5.42
C ALA A 301 11.54 2.77 6.05
N PHE A 302 12.64 3.12 5.38
CA PHE A 302 13.35 4.37 5.55
C PHE A 302 13.21 5.17 4.26
N SER A 303 12.68 6.40 4.36
CA SER A 303 12.43 7.24 3.19
C SER A 303 13.23 8.55 3.27
N VAL A 304 13.78 8.98 2.14
CA VAL A 304 14.51 10.26 2.00
C VAL A 304 13.77 11.15 1.02
N TYR A 305 13.43 12.33 1.46
CA TYR A 305 12.71 13.36 0.72
C TYR A 305 13.69 14.48 0.36
N ILE A 306 13.88 14.71 -0.91
CA ILE A 306 14.94 15.56 -1.44
C ILE A 306 14.32 16.72 -2.20
N LYS A 307 14.64 17.95 -1.80
CA LYS A 307 14.46 19.12 -2.63
C LYS A 307 15.66 19.26 -3.53
N LEU A 308 15.43 19.40 -4.83
CA LEU A 308 16.47 19.58 -5.84
C LEU A 308 16.69 21.06 -6.13
N LYS A 309 17.93 21.39 -6.55
CA LYS A 309 18.26 22.72 -7.08
C LYS A 309 17.51 22.94 -8.39
N PRO A 310 17.07 24.17 -8.70
CA PRO A 310 16.37 24.47 -9.96
C PRO A 310 17.19 24.05 -11.18
N ASN A 311 16.56 23.35 -12.11
CA ASN A 311 17.14 22.89 -13.38
C ASN A 311 18.40 22.03 -13.27
N ALA A 312 18.61 21.37 -12.12
CA ALA A 312 19.82 20.60 -11.87
C ALA A 312 19.71 19.11 -12.22
N PHE A 313 18.53 18.50 -12.08
CA PHE A 313 18.32 17.07 -12.31
C PHE A 313 17.13 16.84 -13.26
N PRO A 314 17.25 15.95 -14.27
CA PRO A 314 16.14 15.70 -15.20
C PRO A 314 14.95 15.05 -14.50
N TYR A 315 13.74 15.33 -15.00
CA TYR A 315 12.55 14.60 -14.60
C TYR A 315 12.55 13.20 -15.25
N ILE A 316 12.35 12.17 -14.45
CA ILE A 316 12.29 10.77 -14.86
C ILE A 316 10.86 10.27 -14.70
N ASN A 317 10.24 9.83 -15.81
CA ASN A 317 8.82 9.41 -15.82
C ASN A 317 8.64 7.90 -15.61
N HIS A 318 9.60 7.22 -15.02
CA HIS A 318 9.51 5.82 -14.58
C HIS A 318 10.07 5.67 -13.17
N SER A 319 9.82 4.52 -12.55
CA SER A 319 10.42 4.22 -11.25
C SER A 319 11.76 3.53 -11.45
N GLU A 320 12.74 3.85 -10.62
CA GLU A 320 14.05 3.22 -10.67
C GLU A 320 14.26 2.41 -9.38
N TYR A 321 14.48 1.12 -9.55
CA TYR A 321 14.79 0.20 -8.46
C TYR A 321 16.29 -0.13 -8.49
N TYR A 322 16.96 0.18 -7.41
CA TYR A 322 18.33 -0.24 -7.17
C TYR A 322 18.32 -1.50 -6.33
N MET A 323 19.04 -2.53 -6.73
CA MET A 323 19.24 -3.78 -6.00
C MET A 323 20.72 -4.05 -5.83
N THR A 324 21.14 -4.45 -4.63
CA THR A 324 22.56 -4.76 -4.38
C THR A 324 22.96 -6.05 -5.06
N LYS A 325 22.15 -7.11 -4.91
CA LYS A 325 22.40 -8.45 -5.45
C LYS A 325 21.12 -9.13 -5.85
N TYR A 326 21.23 -10.10 -6.76
CA TYR A 326 20.11 -10.91 -7.23
C TYR A 326 19.51 -11.78 -6.12
N ASP A 327 20.34 -12.42 -5.30
CA ASP A 327 19.92 -13.33 -4.24
C ASP A 327 19.33 -12.61 -3.00
N GLU A 328 19.48 -11.29 -2.90
CA GLU A 328 18.94 -10.50 -1.80
C GLU A 328 17.49 -10.03 -2.02
N ILE A 329 16.91 -10.25 -3.20
CA ILE A 329 15.57 -9.73 -3.56
C ILE A 329 14.45 -10.17 -2.59
N TRP A 330 14.59 -11.34 -1.96
CA TRP A 330 13.62 -11.90 -1.03
C TRP A 330 14.00 -11.71 0.46
N ASN A 331 15.06 -10.95 0.75
CA ASN A 331 15.60 -10.78 2.09
C ASN A 331 15.25 -9.46 2.77
N PHE A 332 14.40 -8.61 2.16
CA PHE A 332 14.03 -7.31 2.74
C PHE A 332 13.39 -7.40 4.13
N GLY A 333 12.67 -8.48 4.41
CA GLY A 333 12.07 -8.78 5.71
C GLY A 333 12.97 -9.53 6.68
N LYS A 334 14.27 -9.71 6.37
CA LYS A 334 15.23 -10.44 7.19
C LYS A 334 16.32 -9.51 7.71
N PRO A 335 16.83 -9.73 8.94
CA PRO A 335 17.93 -8.95 9.48
C PRO A 335 19.16 -9.01 8.57
N SER A 336 19.73 -7.84 8.21
CA SER A 336 20.92 -7.74 7.38
C SER A 336 21.83 -6.61 7.85
N LYS A 337 23.16 -6.89 7.87
CA LYS A 337 24.18 -5.85 8.12
C LYS A 337 24.47 -5.01 6.87
N ALA A 338 24.04 -5.45 5.70
CA ALA A 338 24.33 -4.84 4.40
C ALA A 338 23.22 -3.88 3.90
N TRP A 339 22.47 -3.26 4.83
CA TRP A 339 21.45 -2.28 4.46
C TRP A 339 22.09 -1.05 3.75
N PRO A 340 21.46 -0.53 2.64
CA PRO A 340 20.24 -1.00 2.01
C PRO A 340 20.48 -2.21 1.09
N LEU A 341 19.57 -3.18 1.10
CA LEU A 341 19.58 -4.30 0.12
C LEU A 341 19.04 -3.85 -1.24
N GLY A 342 18.20 -2.83 -1.24
CA GLY A 342 17.64 -2.18 -2.41
C GLY A 342 16.77 -1.00 -2.01
N PHE A 343 16.39 -0.19 -2.98
CA PHE A 343 15.50 0.95 -2.80
C PHE A 343 14.78 1.31 -4.10
N LEU A 344 13.71 2.04 -3.95
CA LEU A 344 13.01 2.75 -5.02
C LEU A 344 13.52 4.20 -5.05
N PHE A 345 13.93 4.68 -6.22
CA PHE A 345 14.19 6.09 -6.50
C PHE A 345 13.17 6.63 -7.50
N MET A 346 12.72 7.85 -7.32
CA MET A 346 11.81 8.50 -8.25
C MET A 346 11.82 10.01 -8.14
N THR A 347 11.38 10.66 -9.22
CA THR A 347 11.06 12.07 -9.29
C THR A 347 9.53 12.21 -9.43
N PRO A 348 8.77 12.57 -8.37
CA PRO A 348 7.31 12.71 -8.43
C PRO A 348 6.89 13.82 -9.40
N PRO A 349 5.81 13.64 -10.22
CA PRO A 349 5.35 14.65 -11.15
C PRO A 349 4.65 15.81 -10.44
N GLU A 350 4.94 17.03 -10.87
CA GLU A 350 4.25 18.25 -10.47
C GLU A 350 3.15 18.63 -11.48
N ILE A 351 2.22 19.51 -11.07
CA ILE A 351 1.10 19.96 -11.92
C ILE A 351 1.60 20.56 -13.25
N ASN A 352 2.70 21.32 -13.20
CA ASN A 352 3.33 21.93 -14.37
C ASN A 352 4.72 21.30 -14.60
N GLN A 353 4.79 19.98 -14.70
CA GLN A 353 6.04 19.26 -14.84
C GLN A 353 6.81 19.67 -16.10
N GLY A 354 7.98 20.26 -15.90
CA GLY A 354 8.93 20.59 -16.95
C GLY A 354 9.95 19.48 -17.24
N LYS A 355 11.07 19.86 -17.87
CA LYS A 355 12.18 18.94 -18.18
C LYS A 355 12.96 18.49 -16.95
N TYR A 356 12.92 19.27 -15.89
CA TYR A 356 13.69 19.06 -14.66
C TYR A 356 12.76 18.72 -13.50
N ALA A 357 13.26 17.91 -12.59
CA ALA A 357 12.55 17.57 -11.37
C ALA A 357 12.83 18.63 -10.28
N ASP A 358 11.79 18.98 -9.51
CA ASP A 358 11.92 19.86 -8.35
C ASP A 358 12.22 19.08 -7.07
N LYS A 359 11.85 17.78 -7.04
CA LYS A 359 12.03 16.91 -5.90
C LYS A 359 12.34 15.49 -6.34
N ALA A 360 13.00 14.75 -5.46
CA ALA A 360 13.23 13.32 -5.57
C ALA A 360 12.85 12.60 -4.26
N LEU A 361 12.57 11.33 -4.36
CA LEU A 361 12.24 10.44 -3.27
C LEU A 361 13.06 9.17 -3.37
N ILE A 362 13.57 8.69 -2.23
CA ILE A 362 14.18 7.37 -2.08
C ILE A 362 13.40 6.64 -0.99
N THR A 363 13.00 5.40 -1.22
CA THR A 363 12.37 4.54 -0.20
C THR A 363 13.03 3.18 -0.20
N SER A 364 13.58 2.79 0.94
CA SER A 364 14.23 1.49 1.17
C SER A 364 13.51 0.71 2.27
N PRO A 365 13.20 -0.57 2.07
CA PRO A 365 12.73 -1.42 3.16
C PRO A 365 13.67 -1.39 4.36
N MET A 366 13.09 -1.37 5.57
CA MET A 366 13.84 -1.36 6.83
C MET A 366 13.02 -2.06 7.91
N LEU A 367 13.69 -2.85 8.74
CA LEU A 367 13.06 -3.52 9.87
C LEU A 367 12.81 -2.53 11.03
N PHE A 368 11.79 -2.79 11.83
CA PHE A 368 11.53 -2.01 13.05
C PHE A 368 12.61 -2.23 14.11
N GLU A 369 13.22 -3.40 14.13
CA GLU A 369 14.33 -3.77 15.01
C GLU A 369 15.53 -2.82 14.88
N ASP A 370 15.75 -2.24 13.69
CA ASP A 370 16.83 -1.25 13.47
C ASP A 370 16.64 0.04 14.27
N VAL A 371 15.42 0.32 14.73
CA VAL A 371 15.06 1.53 15.48
C VAL A 371 14.48 1.24 16.87
N ILE A 372 14.40 -0.02 17.30
CA ILE A 372 13.72 -0.45 18.52
C ILE A 372 14.25 0.23 19.76
N LYS A 373 15.56 0.53 19.82
CA LYS A 373 16.18 1.21 20.96
C LYS A 373 15.65 2.63 21.21
N TRP A 374 14.94 3.22 20.25
CA TRP A 374 14.29 4.53 20.37
C TRP A 374 12.76 4.45 20.39
N GLU A 375 12.18 3.26 20.54
CA GLU A 375 10.74 3.05 20.43
C GLU A 375 9.90 3.87 21.42
N ASP A 376 10.42 4.11 22.62
CA ASP A 376 9.76 4.89 23.67
C ASP A 376 9.94 6.41 23.52
N THR A 377 10.62 6.85 22.45
CA THR A 377 10.84 8.28 22.20
C THR A 377 9.71 8.89 21.37
N THR A 378 9.53 10.20 21.49
CA THR A 378 8.52 10.96 20.73
C THR A 378 9.12 11.71 19.54
N VAL A 379 8.29 12.00 18.54
CA VAL A 379 8.68 12.82 17.38
C VAL A 379 9.32 14.14 17.82
N GLY A 380 10.47 14.47 17.24
CA GLY A 380 11.23 15.69 17.52
C GLY A 380 12.04 15.67 18.84
N LYS A 381 11.99 14.57 19.62
CA LYS A 381 12.71 14.41 20.91
C LYS A 381 13.39 13.04 21.04
N ARG A 382 13.93 12.50 19.94
CA ARG A 382 14.51 11.15 19.92
C ARG A 382 15.99 11.09 20.32
N GLY A 383 16.65 12.25 20.48
CA GLY A 383 18.06 12.35 20.88
C GLY A 383 19.03 12.47 19.71
N VAL A 384 20.26 12.91 20.05
CA VAL A 384 21.31 13.18 19.05
C VAL A 384 21.78 11.89 18.36
N ASP A 385 21.86 10.79 19.09
CA ASP A 385 22.27 9.49 18.55
C ASP A 385 21.28 8.95 17.49
N TYR A 386 19.99 9.22 17.64
CA TYR A 386 18.98 8.92 16.61
C TYR A 386 19.17 9.78 15.35
N GLU A 387 19.39 11.09 15.51
CA GLU A 387 19.59 11.98 14.37
C GLU A 387 20.88 11.62 13.62
N THR A 388 21.98 11.33 14.35
CA THR A 388 23.25 10.87 13.74
C THR A 388 23.04 9.57 12.96
N TRP A 389 22.38 8.57 13.54
CA TRP A 389 22.05 7.32 12.86
C TRP A 389 21.22 7.56 11.60
N LYS A 390 20.22 8.46 11.67
CA LYS A 390 19.36 8.81 10.55
C LYS A 390 20.14 9.49 9.41
N ASP A 391 21.07 10.37 9.76
CA ASP A 391 21.95 11.03 8.79
C ASP A 391 22.91 10.04 8.12
N GLU A 392 23.49 9.08 8.86
CA GLU A 392 24.30 8.00 8.30
C GLU A 392 23.50 7.15 7.29
N LYS A 393 22.27 6.75 7.66
CA LYS A 393 21.38 5.98 6.74
C LYS A 393 21.02 6.78 5.49
N THR A 394 20.76 8.08 5.65
CA THR A 394 20.50 8.99 4.53
C THR A 394 21.70 9.07 3.59
N GLN A 395 22.91 9.23 4.14
CA GLN A 395 24.13 9.31 3.33
C GLN A 395 24.41 7.99 2.59
N HIS A 396 24.14 6.84 3.21
CA HIS A 396 24.24 5.54 2.52
C HIS A 396 23.36 5.47 1.29
N LEU A 397 22.11 5.90 1.39
CA LEU A 397 21.19 5.94 0.24
C LEU A 397 21.65 6.92 -0.84
N LEU A 398 22.08 8.13 -0.46
CA LEU A 398 22.57 9.11 -1.43
C LEU A 398 23.78 8.60 -2.20
N ASN A 399 24.72 7.92 -1.52
CA ASN A 399 25.89 7.34 -2.18
C ASN A 399 25.49 6.28 -3.22
N ARG A 400 24.41 5.51 -2.98
CA ARG A 400 23.89 4.52 -3.95
C ARG A 400 23.15 5.19 -5.11
N VAL A 401 22.46 6.31 -4.87
CA VAL A 401 21.88 7.11 -5.96
C VAL A 401 22.97 7.78 -6.80
N GLU A 402 24.08 8.17 -6.20
CA GLU A 402 25.23 8.69 -6.94
C GLU A 402 25.88 7.65 -7.86
N GLU A 403 25.83 6.34 -7.49
CA GLU A 403 26.25 5.24 -8.39
C GLU A 403 25.29 5.11 -9.59
N LEU A 404 24.00 5.31 -9.36
CA LEU A 404 22.95 5.24 -10.40
C LEU A 404 22.96 6.48 -11.30
N HIS A 405 23.14 7.66 -10.70
CA HIS A 405 23.15 8.96 -11.36
C HIS A 405 24.38 9.77 -10.93
N PRO A 406 25.53 9.61 -11.60
CA PRO A 406 26.72 10.38 -11.30
C PRO A 406 26.47 11.89 -11.33
N GLY A 407 26.79 12.59 -10.26
CA GLY A 407 26.54 14.02 -10.08
C GLY A 407 25.22 14.35 -9.39
N PHE A 408 24.41 13.38 -8.99
CA PHE A 408 23.14 13.60 -8.30
C PHE A 408 23.27 14.39 -7.02
N THR A 409 24.29 14.08 -6.20
CA THR A 409 24.53 14.74 -4.91
C THR A 409 24.73 16.25 -5.08
N ALA A 410 25.36 16.70 -6.18
CA ALA A 410 25.51 18.12 -6.50
C ALA A 410 24.19 18.81 -6.83
N CYS A 411 23.15 18.07 -7.25
CA CYS A 411 21.81 18.58 -7.55
C CYS A 411 20.95 18.79 -6.30
N VAL A 412 21.36 18.26 -5.15
CA VAL A 412 20.58 18.32 -3.90
C VAL A 412 20.66 19.72 -3.28
N ASP A 413 19.50 20.28 -2.91
CA ASP A 413 19.37 21.53 -2.15
C ASP A 413 19.14 21.23 -0.65
N LYS A 414 18.12 20.45 -0.33
CA LYS A 414 17.74 20.10 1.05
C LYS A 414 17.24 18.67 1.16
N ILE A 415 17.40 18.08 2.34
CA ILE A 415 17.03 16.69 2.62
C ILE A 415 16.23 16.61 3.92
N ASN A 416 15.23 15.72 3.93
CA ASN A 416 14.53 15.27 5.13
C ASN A 416 14.40 13.75 5.06
N ALA A 417 14.44 13.06 6.19
CA ALA A 417 14.30 11.61 6.23
C ALA A 417 13.25 11.17 7.25
N ALA A 418 12.58 10.06 6.96
CA ALA A 418 11.64 9.36 7.82
C ALA A 418 12.10 7.92 8.06
N SER A 419 12.02 7.46 9.30
CA SER A 419 12.35 6.10 9.73
C SER A 419 11.09 5.29 10.03
N PRO A 420 11.21 3.98 10.33
CA PRO A 420 10.10 3.16 10.82
C PRO A 420 9.33 3.77 12.00
N LEU A 421 10.01 4.49 12.90
CA LEU A 421 9.34 5.20 14.00
C LEU A 421 8.44 6.34 13.51
N THR A 422 8.84 7.05 12.45
CA THR A 422 8.00 8.10 11.85
C THR A 422 6.75 7.48 11.24
N ILE A 423 6.89 6.38 10.52
CA ILE A 423 5.76 5.65 9.92
C ILE A 423 4.81 5.15 11.01
N ARG A 424 5.34 4.51 12.07
CA ARG A 424 4.55 4.06 13.22
C ARG A 424 3.71 5.18 13.82
N ASP A 425 4.33 6.32 14.10
CA ASP A 425 3.69 7.40 14.85
C ASP A 425 2.59 8.10 14.03
N TYR A 426 2.83 8.32 12.74
CA TYR A 426 1.86 8.99 11.87
C TYR A 426 0.78 8.06 11.31
N TYR A 427 1.14 6.83 10.89
CA TYR A 427 0.14 5.89 10.36
C TYR A 427 -0.60 5.13 11.48
N GLY A 428 0.01 5.02 12.67
CA GLY A 428 -0.57 4.24 13.78
C GLY A 428 -0.54 2.74 13.53
N THR A 429 0.37 2.27 12.66
CA THR A 429 0.58 0.84 12.41
C THR A 429 1.54 0.26 13.43
N LYS A 430 1.29 -0.96 13.86
CA LYS A 430 2.21 -1.68 14.74
C LYS A 430 3.54 -1.85 14.01
N GLU A 431 4.67 -1.55 14.69
CA GLU A 431 6.03 -1.67 14.15
C GLU A 431 6.27 -0.86 12.87
N GLY A 432 5.46 0.18 12.62
CA GLY A 432 5.58 0.99 11.39
C GLY A 432 5.36 0.20 10.10
N SER A 433 4.63 -0.94 10.16
CA SER A 433 4.44 -1.82 9.01
C SER A 433 3.79 -1.10 7.84
N MET A 434 4.35 -1.26 6.63
CA MET A 434 3.81 -0.63 5.43
C MET A 434 2.61 -1.38 4.85
N CYS A 435 2.63 -2.71 4.91
CA CYS A 435 1.62 -3.58 4.29
C CYS A 435 0.71 -4.27 5.32
N GLY A 436 0.74 -3.84 6.59
CA GLY A 436 -0.03 -4.47 7.67
C GLY A 436 0.51 -5.85 8.04
N PHE A 437 -0.38 -6.80 8.34
CA PHE A 437 0.02 -8.16 8.66
C PHE A 437 0.73 -8.85 7.50
N SER A 438 1.84 -9.53 7.80
CA SER A 438 2.53 -10.42 6.86
C SER A 438 1.59 -11.52 6.37
N LYS A 439 1.76 -11.93 5.12
CA LYS A 439 0.98 -13.00 4.49
C LYS A 439 1.86 -14.22 4.33
N ASP A 440 1.37 -15.36 4.82
CA ASP A 440 2.09 -16.63 4.81
C ASP A 440 1.31 -17.68 4.00
N TYR A 441 1.94 -18.22 2.94
CA TYR A 441 1.33 -19.23 2.10
C TYR A 441 1.05 -20.54 2.85
N LYS A 442 1.83 -20.84 3.90
CA LYS A 442 1.66 -22.04 4.75
C LYS A 442 0.39 -21.97 5.60
N ASN A 443 -0.08 -20.74 5.87
CA ASN A 443 -1.27 -20.51 6.68
C ASN A 443 -2.05 -19.28 6.24
N ILE A 444 -2.54 -19.29 5.00
CA ILE A 444 -3.32 -18.19 4.42
C ILE A 444 -4.48 -17.75 5.33
N PRO A 445 -5.31 -18.68 5.92
CA PRO A 445 -6.41 -18.26 6.78
C PRO A 445 -5.98 -17.54 8.06
N LEU A 446 -4.76 -17.75 8.55
CA LEU A 446 -4.26 -17.06 9.75
C LEU A 446 -4.07 -15.56 9.46
N SER A 447 -3.49 -15.24 8.31
CA SER A 447 -3.16 -13.86 7.91
C SER A 447 -4.31 -13.12 7.20
N GLN A 448 -5.40 -13.81 6.88
CA GLN A 448 -6.64 -13.21 6.39
C GLN A 448 -7.57 -12.94 7.57
N VAL A 449 -7.74 -11.67 7.94
CA VAL A 449 -8.63 -11.27 9.03
C VAL A 449 -10.01 -10.94 8.46
N PRO A 450 -11.07 -11.69 8.83
CA PRO A 450 -12.41 -11.40 8.37
C PRO A 450 -12.84 -9.97 8.71
N VAL A 451 -13.59 -9.33 7.83
CA VAL A 451 -14.13 -7.97 8.09
C VAL A 451 -15.17 -8.00 9.22
N VAL A 452 -15.96 -9.06 9.33
CA VAL A 452 -16.92 -9.27 10.43
C VAL A 452 -16.19 -9.70 11.70
N THR A 453 -16.51 -9.06 12.80
CA THR A 453 -15.89 -9.34 14.10
C THR A 453 -16.80 -10.18 15.03
N LYS A 454 -16.39 -10.36 16.28
CA LYS A 454 -17.18 -10.96 17.35
C LYS A 454 -18.01 -9.94 18.14
N VAL A 455 -17.92 -8.65 17.76
CA VAL A 455 -18.75 -7.56 18.27
C VAL A 455 -19.75 -7.21 17.18
N ASP A 456 -21.04 -7.31 17.47
CA ASP A 456 -22.11 -7.47 16.48
C ASP A 456 -22.24 -6.30 15.47
N ASN A 457 -21.97 -5.06 15.91
CA ASN A 457 -22.03 -3.86 15.07
C ASN A 457 -20.65 -3.24 14.79
N LEU A 458 -19.56 -3.99 15.04
CA LEU A 458 -18.18 -3.56 14.75
C LEU A 458 -17.60 -4.38 13.61
N ILE A 459 -17.21 -3.69 12.54
CA ILE A 459 -16.69 -4.28 11.33
C ILE A 459 -15.29 -3.71 11.05
N LEU A 460 -14.40 -4.49 10.46
CA LEU A 460 -13.05 -4.08 10.11
C LEU A 460 -12.96 -3.71 8.63
N THR A 461 -12.01 -2.84 8.30
CA THR A 461 -11.64 -2.51 6.91
C THR A 461 -10.14 -2.21 6.82
N GLY A 462 -9.60 -2.15 5.60
CA GLY A 462 -8.22 -1.76 5.34
C GLY A 462 -7.28 -2.93 5.07
N GLN A 463 -5.98 -2.63 5.04
CA GLN A 463 -4.94 -3.55 4.53
C GLN A 463 -4.73 -4.82 5.38
N ASN A 464 -5.13 -4.82 6.66
CA ASN A 464 -4.93 -5.97 7.55
C ASN A 464 -5.93 -7.11 7.28
N ASN A 465 -7.04 -6.85 6.58
CA ASN A 465 -8.10 -7.83 6.36
C ASN A 465 -7.82 -8.74 5.17
N SER A 466 -7.31 -8.21 4.06
CA SER A 466 -7.08 -8.98 2.84
C SER A 466 -5.76 -8.59 2.18
N LEU A 467 -5.78 -7.65 1.26
CA LEU A 467 -4.63 -7.21 0.47
C LEU A 467 -4.21 -5.79 0.86
N PRO A 468 -2.90 -5.50 0.90
CA PRO A 468 -2.40 -4.14 1.13
C PRO A 468 -2.49 -3.26 -0.13
N GLY A 469 -2.14 -1.99 0.07
CA GLY A 469 -1.91 -1.03 -1.00
C GLY A 469 -3.16 -0.46 -1.66
N PHE A 470 -2.92 0.32 -2.71
CA PHE A 470 -3.95 1.12 -3.37
C PHE A 470 -5.03 0.29 -4.08
N CYS A 471 -4.75 -0.96 -4.44
CA CYS A 471 -5.74 -1.87 -5.00
C CYS A 471 -6.44 -2.71 -3.91
N GLY A 472 -5.68 -3.32 -3.01
CA GLY A 472 -6.23 -4.27 -2.03
C GLY A 472 -7.17 -3.63 -1.03
N VAL A 473 -6.87 -2.41 -0.59
CA VAL A 473 -7.67 -1.69 0.41
C VAL A 473 -9.07 -1.30 -0.11
N PRO A 474 -9.25 -0.78 -1.34
CA PRO A 474 -10.58 -0.56 -1.89
C PRO A 474 -11.40 -1.84 -2.06
N LEU A 475 -10.77 -2.96 -2.43
CA LEU A 475 -11.45 -4.27 -2.50
C LEU A 475 -11.92 -4.73 -1.11
N THR A 476 -11.11 -4.50 -0.07
CA THR A 476 -11.53 -4.75 1.32
C THR A 476 -12.70 -3.84 1.73
N ALA A 477 -12.70 -2.57 1.29
CA ALA A 477 -13.80 -1.65 1.57
C ALA A 477 -15.13 -2.12 0.94
N ILE A 478 -15.08 -2.74 -0.24
CA ILE A 478 -16.25 -3.40 -0.85
C ILE A 478 -16.75 -4.55 0.06
N ASN A 479 -15.86 -5.44 0.49
CA ASN A 479 -16.24 -6.54 1.40
C ASN A 479 -16.84 -6.01 2.72
N THR A 480 -16.29 -4.92 3.25
CA THR A 480 -16.79 -4.27 4.47
C THR A 480 -18.20 -3.71 4.26
N ALA A 481 -18.42 -3.03 3.15
CA ALA A 481 -19.75 -2.50 2.81
C ALA A 481 -20.77 -3.62 2.55
N GLU A 482 -20.38 -4.69 1.87
CA GLU A 482 -21.22 -5.85 1.60
C GLU A 482 -21.56 -6.67 2.85
N ALA A 483 -20.71 -6.63 3.90
CA ALA A 483 -21.06 -7.21 5.19
C ALA A 483 -22.26 -6.50 5.87
N ILE A 484 -22.54 -5.24 5.48
CA ILE A 484 -23.66 -4.43 5.96
C ILE A 484 -24.85 -4.45 5.02
N LEU A 485 -24.60 -4.36 3.71
CA LEU A 485 -25.59 -4.15 2.66
C LEU A 485 -26.09 -5.45 2.03
N GLY A 486 -25.35 -6.53 2.20
CA GLY A 486 -25.60 -7.81 1.58
C GLY A 486 -24.55 -8.17 0.53
N ARG A 487 -24.30 -9.47 0.40
CA ARG A 487 -23.29 -10.05 -0.50
C ARG A 487 -23.58 -9.67 -1.96
N ASN A 488 -22.53 -9.33 -2.68
CA ASN A 488 -22.52 -8.89 -4.08
C ASN A 488 -23.29 -7.59 -4.37
N TYR A 489 -23.86 -6.92 -3.36
CA TYR A 489 -24.66 -5.71 -3.58
C TYR A 489 -23.81 -4.61 -4.25
N ILE A 490 -22.67 -4.29 -3.69
CA ILE A 490 -21.77 -3.27 -4.24
C ILE A 490 -21.18 -3.68 -5.58
N LEU A 491 -20.84 -4.96 -5.73
CA LEU A 491 -20.32 -5.48 -7.00
C LEU A 491 -21.36 -5.33 -8.15
N HIS A 492 -22.65 -5.59 -7.89
CA HIS A 492 -23.70 -5.33 -8.86
C HIS A 492 -23.82 -3.85 -9.20
N ARG A 493 -23.80 -2.96 -8.17
CA ARG A 493 -23.87 -1.50 -8.37
C ARG A 493 -22.70 -0.97 -9.22
N ILE A 494 -21.49 -1.46 -8.97
CA ILE A 494 -20.31 -1.09 -9.77
C ILE A 494 -20.51 -1.57 -11.22
N ASN A 495 -20.92 -2.80 -11.43
CA ASN A 495 -21.11 -3.38 -12.77
C ASN A 495 -22.21 -2.66 -13.57
N GLU A 496 -23.34 -2.31 -12.94
CA GLU A 496 -24.42 -1.53 -13.57
C GLU A 496 -23.93 -0.18 -14.14
N ILE A 497 -23.02 0.50 -13.42
CA ILE A 497 -22.49 1.82 -13.80
C ILE A 497 -21.33 1.71 -14.81
N THR A 498 -20.61 0.59 -14.85
CA THR A 498 -19.36 0.48 -15.60
C THR A 498 -19.41 -0.42 -16.83
N ASN A 499 -20.51 -1.14 -17.04
CA ASN A 499 -20.71 -1.99 -18.24
C ASN A 499 -21.29 -1.23 -19.46
N ASP A 500 -21.40 0.11 -19.38
CA ASP A 500 -21.79 0.98 -20.50
C ASP A 500 -20.59 1.40 -21.37
#